data_15de1ea6a9600810581c63c5057fc3ac
#
_entry.id   15de1ea6a9600810581c63c5057fc3ac
#
_cell.length_a   1.000
_cell.length_b   1.000
_cell.length_c   1.000
_cell.angle_alpha   90.00
_cell.angle_beta   90.00
_cell.angle_gamma   90.00
#
_symmetry.space_group_name_H-M   'P 1'
#
loop_
_entity.id
_entity.type
_entity.pdbx_description
1 polymer ?
#
loop_
_entity_poly.entity_id
_entity_poly.type
_entity_poly.pdbx_seq_one_letter_code
_entity_poly.pdbx_strand_id
1 'polypeptide(L)'
;MNVFLILLILAVPIAAYGWYKFFRDLPQPDWITGDPEANFLYGSIGGESEGGMPYWIVVVLPRIFDDLMPGPGGYAAFGLPWAEGAEFPAGFSRKTIGFERVGFNCALCHATQYRTAPEKTPVIVAAGGSHTADIQGMLDFFTRAANDPRFNADTILTQIDASYPLSWIDRQLYKFLYIPITRKRLQEQGRDFAWADDLPRWGPGRDAPMNLTKFNFLGMEVDGSVDNTDFPSLWNLQTRVQPGRTWPEHDHSLTADWSTLDIDPARLMLMNLDGATTSFRSVVIDSALGLQAKNTPFFRRRVQELEDWLMTLPAPKYPLPIDRERATAGQAVFEQHCAACHASGRDNRLGTVIPLAEIGTDPERANAWSREAADLANRLVQERFRLTRTPMGQPDEPGYVALQLDGVWLRAPYLHNGSVPTLRAMLEPEEGRPRTFYRGYDVIDRWNVGFVSRRCVGDEEELPTESASPQWGCMPGHEGWLYDTAERGNSNSGHLYGTTLQDELKDALVEYLKTL
;
A
#
# COMPACT_ATOMS: atom_id res chain seq x y z
N MET A 1 -7.38 -54.42 -31.65
CA MET A 1 -6.83 -53.18 -31.09
C MET A 1 -6.79 -53.36 -29.59
N ASN A 2 -5.59 -53.30 -28.97
CA ASN A 2 -5.39 -53.64 -27.55
C ASN A 2 -6.15 -52.66 -26.68
N VAL A 3 -6.91 -53.12 -25.66
CA VAL A 3 -7.64 -52.29 -24.67
C VAL A 3 -6.72 -51.23 -24.08
N PHE A 4 -5.46 -51.57 -23.84
CA PHE A 4 -4.43 -50.66 -23.36
C PHE A 4 -4.19 -49.50 -24.33
N LEU A 5 -4.18 -49.71 -25.65
CA LEU A 5 -3.98 -48.66 -26.65
C LEU A 5 -5.19 -47.72 -26.71
N ILE A 6 -6.41 -48.25 -26.55
CA ILE A 6 -7.63 -47.43 -26.46
C ILE A 6 -7.65 -46.56 -25.23
N LEU A 7 -7.27 -47.11 -24.07
CA LEU A 7 -7.15 -46.35 -22.81
C LEU A 7 -6.09 -45.25 -22.91
N LEU A 8 -4.96 -45.52 -23.58
CA LEU A 8 -3.90 -44.52 -23.79
C LEU A 8 -4.35 -43.39 -24.73
N ILE A 9 -5.06 -43.73 -25.82
CA ILE A 9 -5.61 -42.75 -26.77
C ILE A 9 -6.63 -41.83 -26.11
N LEU A 10 -7.37 -42.30 -25.13
CA LEU A 10 -8.32 -41.48 -24.35
C LEU A 10 -7.65 -40.70 -23.20
N ALA A 11 -6.70 -41.33 -22.53
CA ALA A 11 -6.04 -40.73 -21.34
C ALA A 11 -5.13 -39.55 -21.70
N VAL A 12 -4.39 -39.62 -22.82
CA VAL A 12 -3.46 -38.58 -23.24
C VAL A 12 -4.18 -37.24 -23.54
N PRO A 13 -5.25 -37.20 -24.37
CA PRO A 13 -5.99 -35.94 -24.58
C PRO A 13 -6.63 -35.38 -23.31
N ILE A 14 -7.16 -36.26 -22.44
CA ILE A 14 -7.74 -35.85 -21.16
C ILE A 14 -6.66 -35.22 -20.26
N ALA A 15 -5.49 -35.85 -20.14
CA ALA A 15 -4.37 -35.33 -19.36
C ALA A 15 -3.83 -34.01 -19.93
N ALA A 16 -3.68 -33.94 -21.28
CA ALA A 16 -3.25 -32.74 -21.97
C ALA A 16 -4.25 -31.58 -21.78
N TYR A 17 -5.55 -31.86 -21.86
CA TYR A 17 -6.59 -30.88 -21.61
C TYR A 17 -6.62 -30.46 -20.13
N GLY A 18 -6.46 -31.40 -19.20
CA GLY A 18 -6.34 -31.11 -17.78
C GLY A 18 -5.13 -30.20 -17.48
N TRP A 19 -3.97 -30.54 -18.08
CA TRP A 19 -2.81 -29.68 -17.98
C TRP A 19 -3.08 -28.28 -18.53
N TYR A 20 -3.64 -28.16 -19.70
CA TYR A 20 -4.01 -26.89 -20.33
C TYR A 20 -4.97 -26.07 -19.47
N LYS A 21 -5.95 -26.68 -18.81
CA LYS A 21 -6.95 -26.00 -17.98
C LYS A 21 -6.48 -25.63 -16.59
N PHE A 22 -5.46 -26.31 -16.03
CA PHE A 22 -5.08 -26.11 -14.64
C PHE A 22 -3.65 -25.62 -14.45
N PHE A 23 -2.76 -25.86 -15.39
CA PHE A 23 -1.32 -25.65 -15.18
C PHE A 23 -0.62 -24.78 -16.22
N ARG A 24 -1.27 -24.45 -17.35
CA ARG A 24 -0.64 -23.54 -18.32
C ARG A 24 -0.36 -22.20 -17.65
N ASP A 25 0.83 -21.66 -17.80
CA ASP A 25 1.20 -20.34 -17.36
C ASP A 25 1.47 -19.46 -18.59
N LEU A 26 0.64 -18.40 -18.76
CA LEU A 26 0.78 -17.48 -19.88
C LEU A 26 1.44 -16.17 -19.40
N PRO A 27 2.33 -15.59 -20.22
CA PRO A 27 2.89 -14.27 -19.92
C PRO A 27 1.75 -13.23 -19.87
N GLN A 28 1.97 -12.18 -19.10
CA GLN A 28 1.10 -11.01 -19.15
C GLN A 28 1.32 -10.26 -20.49
N PRO A 29 0.34 -9.42 -20.91
CA PRO A 29 0.47 -8.63 -22.12
C PRO A 29 1.68 -7.70 -22.13
N ASP A 30 2.24 -7.45 -23.32
CA ASP A 30 3.44 -6.63 -23.50
C ASP A 30 3.27 -5.19 -23.00
N TRP A 31 2.07 -4.63 -23.05
CA TRP A 31 1.81 -3.29 -22.52
C TRP A 31 1.99 -3.19 -21.00
N ILE A 32 1.87 -4.31 -20.27
CA ILE A 32 2.21 -4.40 -18.84
C ILE A 32 3.70 -4.65 -18.68
N THR A 33 4.24 -5.69 -19.34
CA THR A 33 5.61 -6.15 -19.06
C THR A 33 6.69 -5.30 -19.74
N GLY A 34 6.34 -4.51 -20.74
CA GLY A 34 7.24 -3.61 -21.46
C GLY A 34 7.34 -2.20 -20.91
N ASP A 35 6.46 -1.82 -19.99
CA ASP A 35 6.47 -0.52 -19.30
C ASP A 35 6.61 -0.74 -17.79
N PRO A 36 7.69 -0.25 -17.16
CA PRO A 36 7.93 -0.44 -15.73
C PRO A 36 6.82 0.11 -14.83
N GLU A 37 6.22 1.24 -15.18
CA GLU A 37 5.13 1.84 -14.41
C GLU A 37 3.84 1.02 -14.55
N ALA A 38 3.44 0.64 -15.77
CA ALA A 38 2.30 -0.25 -15.97
C ALA A 38 2.52 -1.61 -15.29
N ASN A 39 3.76 -2.08 -15.31
CA ASN A 39 4.15 -3.32 -14.64
C ASN A 39 4.09 -3.21 -13.11
N PHE A 40 4.43 -2.06 -12.53
CA PHE A 40 4.22 -1.81 -11.11
C PHE A 40 2.73 -1.77 -10.76
N LEU A 41 1.93 -1.05 -11.55
CA LEU A 41 0.50 -0.85 -11.28
C LEU A 41 -0.35 -2.13 -11.47
N TYR A 42 -0.03 -2.95 -12.50
CA TYR A 42 -0.90 -4.07 -12.95
C TYR A 42 -0.15 -5.40 -13.12
N GLY A 43 1.16 -5.40 -12.93
CA GLY A 43 1.99 -6.58 -13.13
C GLY A 43 1.85 -7.62 -12.01
N SER A 44 1.94 -8.88 -12.39
CA SER A 44 1.98 -10.00 -11.44
C SER A 44 3.30 -10.03 -10.68
N ILE A 45 3.20 -10.30 -9.40
CA ILE A 45 4.35 -10.63 -8.53
C ILE A 45 4.42 -12.15 -8.23
N GLY A 46 3.53 -12.94 -8.82
CA GLY A 46 3.47 -14.40 -8.64
C GLY A 46 2.50 -14.88 -7.56
N GLY A 47 1.74 -13.98 -6.93
CA GLY A 47 0.76 -14.32 -5.90
C GLY A 47 -0.47 -15.06 -6.44
N GLU A 48 -0.77 -14.94 -7.74
CA GLU A 48 -1.97 -15.53 -8.34
C GLU A 48 -2.00 -17.05 -8.30
N SER A 49 -0.83 -17.69 -8.20
CA SER A 49 -0.74 -19.16 -8.10
C SER A 49 -1.40 -19.71 -6.84
N GLU A 50 -1.29 -18.99 -5.74
CA GLU A 50 -1.80 -19.41 -4.42
C GLU A 50 -3.03 -18.59 -3.99
N GLY A 51 -2.95 -17.27 -4.07
CA GLY A 51 -3.98 -16.34 -3.59
C GLY A 51 -4.94 -15.84 -4.66
N GLY A 52 -4.66 -16.10 -5.93
CA GLY A 52 -5.45 -15.57 -7.03
C GLY A 52 -6.89 -16.06 -7.04
N MET A 53 -7.83 -15.12 -7.10
CA MET A 53 -9.25 -15.40 -7.28
C MET A 53 -9.59 -15.61 -8.77
N PRO A 54 -10.55 -16.50 -9.12
CA PRO A 54 -11.00 -16.63 -10.49
C PRO A 54 -11.54 -15.30 -11.03
N TYR A 55 -11.04 -14.90 -12.19
CA TYR A 55 -11.30 -13.60 -12.82
C TYR A 55 -12.79 -13.23 -12.86
N TRP A 56 -13.65 -14.11 -13.37
CA TRP A 56 -15.07 -13.81 -13.51
C TRP A 56 -15.78 -13.65 -12.15
N ILE A 57 -15.31 -14.33 -11.11
CA ILE A 57 -15.86 -14.11 -9.76
C ILE A 57 -15.54 -12.67 -9.31
N VAL A 58 -14.27 -12.24 -9.43
CA VAL A 58 -13.87 -10.87 -9.07
C VAL A 58 -14.67 -9.83 -9.82
N VAL A 59 -14.89 -10.03 -11.12
CA VAL A 59 -15.64 -9.07 -11.98
C VAL A 59 -17.10 -8.90 -11.53
N VAL A 60 -17.76 -9.99 -11.10
CA VAL A 60 -19.20 -9.93 -10.80
C VAL A 60 -19.52 -9.64 -9.35
N LEU A 61 -18.57 -9.85 -8.41
CA LEU A 61 -18.82 -9.62 -6.97
C LEU A 61 -19.38 -8.24 -6.65
N PRO A 62 -18.83 -7.11 -7.14
CA PRO A 62 -19.36 -5.78 -6.84
C PRO A 62 -20.79 -5.54 -7.35
N ARG A 63 -21.24 -6.30 -8.35
CA ARG A 63 -22.60 -6.20 -8.90
C ARG A 63 -23.62 -7.04 -8.12
N ILE A 64 -23.16 -8.18 -7.58
CA ILE A 64 -24.02 -9.08 -6.77
C ILE A 64 -24.21 -8.51 -5.37
N PHE A 65 -23.19 -7.83 -4.84
CA PHE A 65 -23.09 -7.34 -3.48
C PHE A 65 -22.91 -5.82 -3.45
N ASP A 66 -23.64 -5.10 -4.30
CA ASP A 66 -23.62 -3.63 -4.36
C ASP A 66 -24.04 -2.98 -3.03
N ASP A 67 -24.95 -3.64 -2.31
CA ASP A 67 -25.39 -3.27 -0.96
C ASP A 67 -24.31 -3.44 0.13
N LEU A 68 -23.24 -4.18 -0.15
CA LEU A 68 -22.07 -4.34 0.74
C LEU A 68 -20.92 -3.39 0.40
N MET A 69 -20.99 -2.69 -0.74
CA MET A 69 -19.99 -1.73 -1.18
C MET A 69 -20.10 -0.43 -0.37
N PRO A 70 -18.99 0.29 -0.12
CA PRO A 70 -19.04 1.58 0.56
C PRO A 70 -19.63 2.71 -0.29
N GLY A 71 -19.84 2.45 -1.59
CA GLY A 71 -20.40 3.42 -2.53
C GLY A 71 -20.42 2.90 -3.95
N PRO A 72 -20.86 3.71 -4.91
CA PRO A 72 -20.87 3.33 -6.33
C PRO A 72 -19.44 3.28 -6.91
N GLY A 73 -19.26 2.59 -8.06
CA GLY A 73 -17.98 2.53 -8.78
C GLY A 73 -17.21 1.22 -8.61
N GLY A 74 -17.82 0.20 -8.03
CA GLY A 74 -17.16 -1.09 -7.83
C GLY A 74 -15.95 -0.96 -6.89
N TYR A 75 -14.84 -1.61 -7.22
CA TYR A 75 -13.64 -1.57 -6.35
C TYR A 75 -13.05 -0.16 -6.16
N ALA A 76 -13.35 0.81 -7.03
CA ALA A 76 -12.95 2.20 -6.82
C ALA A 76 -13.60 2.82 -5.57
N ALA A 77 -14.75 2.31 -5.13
CA ALA A 77 -15.41 2.76 -3.92
C ALA A 77 -14.60 2.53 -2.64
N PHE A 78 -13.60 1.61 -2.67
CA PHE A 78 -12.61 1.45 -1.60
C PHE A 78 -11.45 2.43 -1.70
N GLY A 79 -11.56 3.49 -2.52
CA GLY A 79 -10.51 4.49 -2.68
C GLY A 79 -9.29 4.01 -3.50
N LEU A 80 -9.41 2.90 -4.21
CA LEU A 80 -8.33 2.38 -5.06
C LEU A 80 -8.20 3.22 -6.32
N PRO A 81 -6.99 3.71 -6.69
CA PRO A 81 -6.77 4.44 -7.92
C PRO A 81 -7.15 3.61 -9.15
N TRP A 82 -8.01 4.16 -10.02
CA TRP A 82 -8.50 3.45 -11.20
C TRP A 82 -8.42 4.32 -12.44
N ALA A 83 -7.49 4.01 -13.33
CA ALA A 83 -7.32 4.74 -14.57
C ALA A 83 -8.51 4.51 -15.52
N GLU A 84 -8.87 5.55 -16.27
CA GLU A 84 -9.90 5.44 -17.30
C GLU A 84 -9.50 4.39 -18.35
N GLY A 85 -10.41 3.48 -18.65
CA GLY A 85 -10.16 2.37 -19.58
C GLY A 85 -9.37 1.20 -19.03
N ALA A 86 -8.84 1.27 -17.81
CA ALA A 86 -8.23 0.12 -17.15
C ALA A 86 -9.31 -0.91 -16.74
N GLU A 87 -8.98 -2.19 -16.83
CA GLU A 87 -9.89 -3.27 -16.49
C GLU A 87 -10.13 -3.38 -14.98
N PHE A 88 -9.09 -3.13 -14.19
CA PHE A 88 -9.07 -3.15 -12.74
C PHE A 88 -8.36 -1.91 -12.18
N PRO A 89 -8.59 -1.59 -10.91
CA PRO A 89 -7.79 -0.54 -10.24
C PRO A 89 -6.32 -0.95 -10.12
N ALA A 90 -5.47 0.03 -9.89
CA ALA A 90 -4.06 -0.20 -9.54
C ALA A 90 -3.97 -1.14 -8.33
N GLY A 91 -2.98 -2.04 -8.36
CA GLY A 91 -2.82 -3.05 -7.32
C GLY A 91 -3.49 -4.40 -7.61
N PHE A 92 -4.34 -4.47 -8.65
CA PHE A 92 -4.88 -5.72 -9.13
C PHE A 92 -4.08 -6.23 -10.32
N SER A 93 -3.62 -7.46 -10.25
CA SER A 93 -2.93 -8.12 -11.35
C SER A 93 -3.78 -9.25 -11.92
N ARG A 94 -3.80 -9.36 -13.27
CA ARG A 94 -4.47 -10.45 -13.98
C ARG A 94 -3.44 -11.34 -14.63
N LYS A 95 -3.49 -12.64 -14.34
CA LYS A 95 -2.61 -13.65 -14.92
C LYS A 95 -3.36 -14.95 -15.22
N THR A 96 -3.00 -15.62 -16.31
CA THR A 96 -3.51 -16.95 -16.60
C THR A 96 -2.57 -18.02 -16.06
N ILE A 97 -3.01 -18.73 -15.02
CA ILE A 97 -2.37 -19.95 -14.51
C ILE A 97 -3.43 -21.03 -14.52
N GLY A 98 -3.45 -21.79 -15.60
CA GLY A 98 -4.56 -22.70 -15.95
C GLY A 98 -5.78 -21.94 -16.44
N PHE A 99 -6.38 -21.14 -15.59
CA PHE A 99 -7.47 -20.21 -15.88
C PHE A 99 -7.07 -18.78 -15.45
N GLU A 100 -7.84 -17.80 -15.87
CA GLU A 100 -7.58 -16.40 -15.52
C GLU A 100 -7.83 -16.16 -14.03
N ARG A 101 -6.85 -15.58 -13.39
CA ARG A 101 -6.85 -15.25 -11.96
C ARG A 101 -6.52 -13.79 -11.76
N VAL A 102 -7.12 -13.22 -10.73
CA VAL A 102 -6.80 -11.88 -10.25
C VAL A 102 -6.10 -12.02 -8.90
N GLY A 103 -4.93 -11.42 -8.79
CA GLY A 103 -4.16 -11.30 -7.57
C GLY A 103 -3.94 -9.85 -7.20
N PHE A 104 -3.16 -9.62 -6.15
CA PHE A 104 -2.76 -8.31 -5.70
C PHE A 104 -1.25 -8.13 -5.86
N ASN A 105 -0.82 -6.88 -6.03
CA ASN A 105 0.58 -6.49 -6.11
C ASN A 105 0.88 -5.27 -5.23
N CYS A 106 2.12 -4.77 -5.27
CA CYS A 106 2.59 -3.68 -4.42
C CYS A 106 1.79 -2.38 -4.60
N ALA A 107 1.23 -2.13 -5.79
CA ALA A 107 0.47 -0.92 -6.06
C ALA A 107 -0.87 -0.84 -5.31
N LEU A 108 -1.34 -1.95 -4.71
CA LEU A 108 -2.54 -1.93 -3.87
C LEU A 108 -2.41 -0.92 -2.71
N CYS A 109 -1.22 -0.86 -2.11
CA CYS A 109 -0.88 0.06 -1.03
C CYS A 109 0.00 1.23 -1.51
N HIS A 110 0.74 1.04 -2.62
CA HIS A 110 1.74 1.99 -3.12
C HIS A 110 1.38 2.61 -4.47
N ALA A 111 0.09 2.78 -4.77
CA ALA A 111 -0.38 3.69 -5.79
C ALA A 111 -1.26 4.74 -5.13
N THR A 112 -0.98 6.00 -5.40
CA THR A 112 -1.75 7.12 -4.88
C THR A 112 -2.38 7.91 -6.02
N GLN A 113 -3.30 8.80 -5.70
CA GLN A 113 -3.90 9.70 -6.67
C GLN A 113 -4.14 11.06 -6.05
N TYR A 114 -4.24 12.09 -6.90
CA TYR A 114 -4.64 13.42 -6.47
C TYR A 114 -5.46 14.15 -7.53
N ARG A 115 -6.25 15.13 -7.11
CA ARG A 115 -6.94 16.10 -7.96
C ARG A 115 -6.54 17.52 -7.56
N THR A 116 -6.41 18.40 -8.53
CA THR A 116 -6.19 19.83 -8.30
C THR A 116 -7.49 20.59 -8.02
N ALA A 117 -8.65 19.97 -8.29
CA ALA A 117 -10.00 20.44 -7.98
C ALA A 117 -10.97 19.24 -8.03
N PRO A 118 -12.12 19.27 -7.34
CA PRO A 118 -13.06 18.14 -7.26
C PRO A 118 -13.56 17.61 -8.61
N GLU A 119 -13.74 18.49 -9.59
CA GLU A 119 -14.23 18.18 -10.93
C GLU A 119 -13.14 17.66 -11.89
N LYS A 120 -11.88 17.64 -11.48
CA LYS A 120 -10.77 17.17 -12.31
C LYS A 120 -10.64 15.65 -12.25
N THR A 121 -10.21 15.08 -13.35
CA THR A 121 -9.80 13.67 -13.39
C THR A 121 -8.62 13.46 -12.43
N PRO A 122 -8.63 12.40 -11.61
CA PRO A 122 -7.50 12.11 -10.72
C PRO A 122 -6.24 11.78 -11.52
N VAL A 123 -5.12 12.28 -11.04
CA VAL A 123 -3.78 11.88 -11.51
C VAL A 123 -3.30 10.74 -10.63
N ILE A 124 -3.07 9.59 -11.24
CA ILE A 124 -2.53 8.41 -10.53
C ILE A 124 -1.01 8.50 -10.52
N VAL A 125 -0.42 8.24 -9.38
CA VAL A 125 1.02 8.26 -9.15
C VAL A 125 1.47 6.91 -8.62
N ALA A 126 2.25 6.20 -9.41
CA ALA A 126 2.85 4.94 -9.02
C ALA A 126 3.91 5.14 -7.92
N ALA A 127 4.08 4.14 -7.07
CA ALA A 127 5.02 4.15 -5.94
C ALA A 127 4.75 5.25 -4.87
N GLY A 128 3.59 5.89 -4.91
CA GLY A 128 3.12 6.78 -3.84
C GLY A 128 2.39 5.98 -2.76
N GLY A 129 2.59 6.32 -1.50
CA GLY A 129 1.76 5.75 -0.44
C GLY A 129 0.30 6.13 -0.65
N SER A 130 -0.58 5.14 -0.79
CA SER A 130 -2.00 5.41 -0.95
C SER A 130 -2.56 6.04 0.32
N HIS A 131 -3.28 7.15 0.18
CA HIS A 131 -3.98 7.80 1.30
C HIS A 131 -5.50 7.62 1.22
N THR A 132 -5.97 7.00 0.14
CA THR A 132 -7.40 6.78 -0.12
C THR A 132 -7.82 5.32 0.01
N ALA A 133 -6.91 4.34 -0.20
CA ALA A 133 -7.24 2.93 -0.23
C ALA A 133 -7.68 2.39 1.15
N ASP A 134 -8.91 1.96 1.26
CA ASP A 134 -9.45 1.24 2.44
C ASP A 134 -9.29 -0.27 2.26
N ILE A 135 -8.10 -0.77 2.60
CA ILE A 135 -7.76 -2.18 2.45
C ILE A 135 -8.57 -3.06 3.42
N GLN A 136 -8.75 -2.61 4.67
CA GLN A 136 -9.56 -3.35 5.64
C GLN A 136 -11.01 -3.44 5.18
N GLY A 137 -11.59 -2.32 4.71
CA GLY A 137 -12.95 -2.32 4.16
C GLY A 137 -13.12 -3.26 2.96
N MET A 138 -12.11 -3.38 2.09
CA MET A 138 -12.11 -4.33 0.99
C MET A 138 -12.04 -5.79 1.48
N LEU A 139 -11.23 -6.10 2.49
CA LEU A 139 -11.17 -7.44 3.11
C LEU A 139 -12.50 -7.80 3.78
N ASP A 140 -13.11 -6.85 4.49
CA ASP A 140 -14.45 -7.00 5.08
C ASP A 140 -15.52 -7.28 4.02
N PHE A 141 -15.46 -6.57 2.89
CA PHE A 141 -16.36 -6.82 1.75
C PHE A 141 -16.25 -8.26 1.27
N PHE A 142 -15.06 -8.76 1.01
CA PHE A 142 -14.87 -10.15 0.56
C PHE A 142 -15.37 -11.16 1.58
N THR A 143 -15.10 -10.92 2.87
CA THR A 143 -15.55 -11.78 3.97
C THR A 143 -17.09 -11.79 4.09
N ARG A 144 -17.71 -10.61 4.06
CA ARG A 144 -19.17 -10.46 4.14
C ARG A 144 -19.85 -11.08 2.92
N ALA A 145 -19.33 -10.84 1.71
CA ALA A 145 -19.84 -11.45 0.49
C ALA A 145 -19.78 -12.98 0.56
N ALA A 146 -18.65 -13.56 1.01
CA ALA A 146 -18.51 -15.02 1.12
C ALA A 146 -19.44 -15.65 2.15
N ASN A 147 -19.86 -14.92 3.17
CA ASN A 147 -20.82 -15.38 4.18
C ASN A 147 -22.28 -15.18 3.75
N ASP A 148 -22.55 -14.34 2.77
CA ASP A 148 -23.90 -14.10 2.25
C ASP A 148 -24.43 -15.32 1.48
N PRO A 149 -25.71 -15.69 1.65
CA PRO A 149 -26.35 -16.77 0.90
C PRO A 149 -26.31 -16.58 -0.63
N ARG A 150 -26.23 -15.35 -1.14
CA ARG A 150 -26.11 -15.03 -2.57
C ARG A 150 -24.78 -15.48 -3.16
N PHE A 151 -23.74 -15.76 -2.35
CA PHE A 151 -22.49 -16.34 -2.85
C PHE A 151 -22.67 -17.83 -3.14
N ASN A 152 -23.37 -18.13 -4.21
CA ASN A 152 -23.66 -19.47 -4.67
C ASN A 152 -23.51 -19.57 -6.21
N ALA A 153 -23.47 -20.81 -6.71
CA ALA A 153 -23.23 -21.06 -8.12
C ALA A 153 -24.31 -20.47 -9.04
N ASP A 154 -25.57 -20.53 -8.63
CA ASP A 154 -26.67 -20.09 -9.51
C ASP A 154 -26.64 -18.56 -9.67
N THR A 155 -26.46 -17.81 -8.59
CA THR A 155 -26.37 -16.35 -8.61
C THR A 155 -25.12 -15.89 -9.40
N ILE A 156 -23.94 -16.42 -9.07
CA ILE A 156 -22.68 -16.00 -9.68
C ILE A 156 -22.65 -16.35 -11.17
N LEU A 157 -23.06 -17.56 -11.56
CA LEU A 157 -23.10 -17.95 -12.98
C LEU A 157 -24.10 -17.13 -13.78
N THR A 158 -25.25 -16.76 -13.20
CA THR A 158 -26.22 -15.88 -13.86
C THR A 158 -25.60 -14.53 -14.18
N GLN A 159 -24.82 -13.95 -13.27
CA GLN A 159 -24.14 -12.68 -13.49
C GLN A 159 -22.97 -12.80 -14.46
N ILE A 160 -22.24 -13.91 -14.44
CA ILE A 160 -21.17 -14.17 -15.42
C ILE A 160 -21.77 -14.28 -16.82
N ASP A 161 -22.84 -15.09 -17.01
CA ASP A 161 -23.49 -15.30 -18.31
C ASP A 161 -24.05 -14.00 -18.90
N ALA A 162 -24.45 -13.05 -18.08
CA ALA A 162 -24.89 -11.72 -18.52
C ALA A 162 -23.75 -10.90 -19.15
N SER A 163 -22.48 -11.20 -18.82
CA SER A 163 -21.30 -10.49 -19.30
C SER A 163 -20.50 -11.29 -20.32
N TYR A 164 -20.44 -12.62 -20.17
CA TYR A 164 -19.61 -13.51 -20.99
C TYR A 164 -20.16 -14.95 -20.98
N PRO A 165 -20.46 -15.53 -22.16
CA PRO A 165 -20.93 -16.89 -22.26
C PRO A 165 -19.79 -17.89 -22.00
N LEU A 166 -19.80 -18.51 -20.83
CA LEU A 166 -18.84 -19.57 -20.50
C LEU A 166 -19.07 -20.82 -21.36
N SER A 167 -17.97 -21.51 -21.75
CA SER A 167 -18.08 -22.85 -22.32
C SER A 167 -18.77 -23.79 -21.31
N TRP A 168 -19.41 -24.87 -21.82
CA TRP A 168 -20.06 -25.83 -20.92
C TRP A 168 -19.10 -26.39 -19.85
N ILE A 169 -17.85 -26.68 -20.24
CA ILE A 169 -16.84 -27.21 -19.33
C ILE A 169 -16.47 -26.14 -18.28
N ASP A 170 -16.20 -24.91 -18.70
CA ASP A 170 -15.83 -23.83 -17.78
C ASP A 170 -16.98 -23.55 -16.79
N ARG A 171 -18.24 -23.61 -17.28
CA ARG A 171 -19.41 -23.48 -16.41
C ARG A 171 -19.47 -24.58 -15.35
N GLN A 172 -19.14 -25.85 -15.69
CA GLN A 172 -19.06 -26.91 -14.69
C GLN A 172 -17.90 -26.68 -13.69
N LEU A 173 -16.74 -26.21 -14.18
CA LEU A 173 -15.61 -25.88 -13.32
C LEU A 173 -15.95 -24.72 -12.36
N TYR A 174 -16.61 -23.69 -12.83
CA TYR A 174 -17.09 -22.61 -11.97
C TYR A 174 -18.09 -23.14 -10.93
N LYS A 175 -19.11 -23.91 -11.38
CA LYS A 175 -20.17 -24.41 -10.51
C LYS A 175 -19.68 -25.29 -9.37
N PHE A 176 -18.79 -26.25 -9.69
CA PHE A 176 -18.43 -27.32 -8.74
C PHE A 176 -17.05 -27.14 -8.10
N LEU A 177 -16.20 -26.28 -8.65
CA LEU A 177 -14.83 -26.12 -8.17
C LEU A 177 -14.52 -24.68 -7.76
N TYR A 178 -14.58 -23.72 -8.71
CA TYR A 178 -14.04 -22.38 -8.45
C TYR A 178 -14.90 -21.59 -7.45
N ILE A 179 -16.22 -21.57 -7.58
CA ILE A 179 -17.11 -20.82 -6.68
C ILE A 179 -17.06 -21.40 -5.26
N PRO A 180 -17.21 -22.71 -5.03
CA PRO A 180 -17.14 -23.28 -3.69
C PRO A 180 -15.76 -23.07 -3.01
N ILE A 181 -14.67 -23.23 -3.76
CA ILE A 181 -13.32 -23.05 -3.23
C ILE A 181 -13.07 -21.57 -2.89
N THR A 182 -13.45 -20.64 -3.79
CA THR A 182 -13.28 -19.21 -3.54
C THR A 182 -14.07 -18.78 -2.30
N ARG A 183 -15.35 -19.19 -2.20
CA ARG A 183 -16.15 -18.93 -1.00
C ARG A 183 -15.47 -19.40 0.27
N LYS A 184 -15.00 -20.64 0.29
CA LYS A 184 -14.32 -21.22 1.45
C LYS A 184 -13.07 -20.45 1.81
N ARG A 185 -12.21 -20.10 0.83
CA ARG A 185 -10.97 -19.35 1.06
C ARG A 185 -11.24 -17.95 1.61
N LEU A 186 -12.23 -17.23 1.09
CA LEU A 186 -12.59 -15.92 1.59
C LEU A 186 -13.15 -15.99 3.02
N GLN A 187 -13.90 -17.05 3.37
CA GLN A 187 -14.35 -17.30 4.74
C GLN A 187 -13.18 -17.65 5.67
N GLU A 188 -12.19 -18.39 5.20
CA GLU A 188 -10.95 -18.69 5.94
C GLU A 188 -10.16 -17.40 6.18
N GLN A 189 -9.98 -16.60 5.14
CA GLN A 189 -9.34 -15.29 5.25
C GLN A 189 -10.04 -14.40 6.29
N GLY A 190 -11.38 -14.32 6.28
CA GLY A 190 -12.12 -13.56 7.27
C GLY A 190 -11.86 -14.03 8.72
N ARG A 191 -11.68 -15.34 8.94
CA ARG A 191 -11.30 -15.86 10.27
C ARG A 191 -9.86 -15.50 10.64
N ASP A 192 -8.97 -15.55 9.68
CA ASP A 192 -7.54 -15.23 9.89
C ASP A 192 -7.35 -13.74 10.21
N PHE A 193 -8.28 -12.87 9.78
CA PHE A 193 -8.26 -11.43 10.05
C PHE A 193 -9.18 -10.99 11.20
N ALA A 194 -9.91 -11.91 11.84
CA ALA A 194 -10.86 -11.58 12.91
C ALA A 194 -10.25 -10.84 14.12
N TRP A 195 -8.93 -10.95 14.31
CA TRP A 195 -8.22 -10.18 15.34
C TRP A 195 -8.30 -8.66 15.12
N ALA A 196 -8.48 -8.21 13.88
CA ALA A 196 -8.57 -6.78 13.57
C ALA A 196 -9.91 -6.15 13.98
N ASP A 197 -10.96 -6.96 14.24
CA ASP A 197 -12.27 -6.47 14.65
C ASP A 197 -12.25 -5.89 16.08
N ASP A 198 -11.33 -6.35 16.93
CA ASP A 198 -11.18 -5.91 18.33
C ASP A 198 -10.17 -4.75 18.47
N LEU A 199 -9.58 -4.26 17.38
CA LEU A 199 -8.60 -3.18 17.35
C LEU A 199 -9.15 -1.94 16.63
N PRO A 200 -8.56 -0.75 16.85
CA PRO A 200 -8.91 0.44 16.09
C PRO A 200 -8.80 0.18 14.58
N ARG A 201 -9.83 0.57 13.83
CA ARG A 201 -9.85 0.37 12.38
C ARG A 201 -8.70 1.09 11.70
N TRP A 202 -8.19 0.48 10.63
CA TRP A 202 -7.11 1.10 9.86
C TRP A 202 -7.58 2.38 9.16
N GLY A 203 -8.74 2.32 8.49
CA GLY A 203 -9.25 3.41 7.67
C GLY A 203 -8.44 3.63 6.39
N PRO A 204 -8.85 4.57 5.54
CA PRO A 204 -8.18 4.84 4.26
C PRO A 204 -6.71 5.18 4.41
N GLY A 205 -5.86 4.58 3.58
CA GLY A 205 -4.43 4.86 3.49
C GLY A 205 -3.56 4.20 4.56
N ARG A 206 -4.10 3.26 5.33
CA ARG A 206 -3.36 2.58 6.40
C ARG A 206 -3.55 1.08 6.39
N ASP A 207 -2.60 0.39 7.03
CA ASP A 207 -2.70 -0.99 7.48
C ASP A 207 -2.01 -1.18 8.84
N ALA A 208 -1.91 -2.44 9.28
CA ALA A 208 -1.20 -2.84 10.50
C ALA A 208 -0.15 -3.92 10.16
N PRO A 209 0.97 -3.57 9.50
CA PRO A 209 1.87 -4.55 8.88
C PRO A 209 2.61 -5.43 9.87
N MET A 210 2.90 -4.94 11.08
CA MET A 210 3.54 -5.76 12.13
C MET A 210 2.56 -6.77 12.71
N ASN A 211 1.31 -6.36 12.95
CA ASN A 211 0.24 -7.24 13.41
C ASN A 211 -0.14 -8.28 12.35
N LEU A 212 -0.23 -7.87 11.08
CA LEU A 212 -0.40 -8.79 9.95
C LEU A 212 0.71 -9.85 9.94
N THR A 213 1.95 -9.44 10.13
CA THR A 213 3.09 -10.35 10.20
C THR A 213 2.98 -11.26 11.43
N LYS A 214 2.82 -10.71 12.64
CA LYS A 214 2.76 -11.47 13.89
C LYS A 214 1.65 -12.51 13.88
N PHE A 215 0.42 -12.09 13.59
CA PHE A 215 -0.75 -12.92 13.82
C PHE A 215 -1.07 -13.84 12.64
N ASN A 216 -0.95 -13.35 11.40
CA ASN A 216 -1.29 -14.14 10.21
C ASN A 216 -0.11 -14.97 9.68
N PHE A 217 1.12 -14.43 9.76
CA PHE A 217 2.29 -15.07 9.18
C PHE A 217 3.05 -15.94 10.18
N LEU A 218 3.32 -15.39 11.37
CA LEU A 218 4.11 -16.06 12.41
C LEU A 218 3.27 -16.95 13.31
N GLY A 219 1.94 -16.77 13.31
CA GLY A 219 1.02 -17.52 14.16
C GLY A 219 1.20 -17.20 15.65
N MET A 220 1.65 -15.99 15.97
CA MET A 220 1.74 -15.51 17.34
C MET A 220 0.35 -15.27 17.92
N GLU A 221 0.21 -15.37 19.23
CA GLU A 221 -1.03 -15.00 19.91
C GLU A 221 -1.30 -13.49 19.75
N VAL A 222 -2.59 -13.13 19.63
CA VAL A 222 -3.02 -11.74 19.53
C VAL A 222 -2.73 -11.05 20.87
N ASP A 223 -1.84 -10.06 20.83
CA ASP A 223 -1.34 -9.37 22.02
C ASP A 223 -2.02 -8.02 22.28
N GLY A 224 -3.00 -7.65 21.46
CA GLY A 224 -3.73 -6.38 21.56
C GLY A 224 -2.91 -5.15 21.20
N SER A 225 -1.71 -5.28 20.63
CA SER A 225 -0.92 -4.15 20.14
C SER A 225 -1.64 -3.44 18.97
N VAL A 226 -1.45 -2.14 18.85
CA VAL A 226 -1.95 -1.32 17.74
C VAL A 226 -0.78 -0.90 16.87
N ASP A 227 -0.90 -1.13 15.55
CA ASP A 227 0.20 -0.94 14.61
C ASP A 227 -0.25 -0.12 13.38
N ASN A 228 -1.37 0.59 13.49
CA ASN A 228 -1.93 1.34 12.37
C ASN A 228 -0.93 2.38 11.84
N THR A 229 -0.59 2.29 10.56
CA THR A 229 0.41 3.15 9.93
C THR A 229 0.05 3.49 8.49
N ASP A 230 0.44 4.67 8.04
CA ASP A 230 0.29 5.10 6.66
C ASP A 230 1.24 4.33 5.73
N PHE A 231 0.80 4.11 4.49
CA PHE A 231 1.64 3.52 3.46
C PHE A 231 2.76 4.49 3.04
N PRO A 232 4.03 4.08 3.11
CA PRO A 232 5.13 4.96 2.72
C PRO A 232 5.23 5.11 1.19
N SER A 233 5.73 6.27 0.73
CA SER A 233 6.13 6.45 -0.66
C SER A 233 7.45 5.75 -0.97
N LEU A 234 7.59 5.24 -2.21
CA LEU A 234 8.74 4.47 -2.68
C LEU A 234 9.54 5.19 -3.78
N TRP A 235 9.45 6.52 -3.85
CA TRP A 235 10.29 7.33 -4.76
C TRP A 235 11.56 7.83 -4.07
N ASN A 236 12.53 8.30 -4.87
CA ASN A 236 13.83 8.81 -4.43
C ASN A 236 14.59 7.87 -3.48
N LEU A 237 14.41 6.56 -3.62
CA LEU A 237 15.06 5.59 -2.73
C LEU A 237 16.58 5.62 -2.83
N GLN A 238 17.13 5.94 -4.01
CA GLN A 238 18.57 6.09 -4.22
C GLN A 238 19.21 7.12 -3.28
N THR A 239 18.47 8.15 -2.85
CA THR A 239 18.98 9.19 -1.96
C THR A 239 19.02 8.74 -0.50
N ARG A 240 18.36 7.65 -0.15
CA ARG A 240 18.37 7.02 1.18
C ARG A 240 19.57 6.09 1.39
N VAL A 241 20.33 5.83 0.33
CA VAL A 241 21.61 5.12 0.42
C VAL A 241 22.61 6.03 1.13
N GLN A 242 23.47 5.47 1.98
CA GLN A 242 24.43 6.25 2.74
C GLN A 242 25.30 7.15 1.83
N PRO A 243 25.65 8.38 2.26
CA PRO A 243 26.43 9.31 1.46
C PRO A 243 27.75 8.70 0.92
N GLY A 244 28.03 8.91 -0.36
CA GLY A 244 29.22 8.40 -1.03
C GLY A 244 29.14 6.95 -1.50
N ARG A 245 27.97 6.32 -1.41
CA ARG A 245 27.70 4.98 -1.93
C ARG A 245 26.73 5.04 -3.08
N THR A 246 27.03 4.31 -4.14
CA THR A 246 26.13 4.11 -5.28
C THR A 246 25.38 2.80 -5.10
N TRP A 247 24.12 2.77 -5.53
CA TRP A 247 23.38 1.51 -5.64
C TRP A 247 24.11 0.63 -6.65
N PRO A 248 24.61 -0.53 -6.25
CA PRO A 248 25.41 -1.37 -7.16
C PRO A 248 24.52 -1.97 -8.24
N GLU A 249 25.08 -2.12 -9.43
CA GLU A 249 24.45 -2.90 -10.50
C GLU A 249 24.18 -4.33 -10.03
N HIS A 250 22.97 -4.83 -10.29
CA HIS A 250 22.60 -6.19 -9.95
C HIS A 250 23.12 -7.18 -11.00
N ASP A 251 23.51 -8.37 -10.54
CA ASP A 251 23.57 -9.52 -11.41
C ASP A 251 22.14 -9.93 -11.79
N HIS A 252 21.71 -9.52 -12.98
CA HIS A 252 20.42 -9.85 -13.56
C HIS A 252 20.33 -11.30 -14.06
N SER A 253 21.37 -12.11 -13.82
CA SER A 253 21.35 -13.50 -14.23
C SER A 253 20.28 -14.27 -13.46
N LEU A 254 19.47 -15.04 -14.17
CA LEU A 254 18.47 -15.96 -13.59
C LEU A 254 19.11 -17.06 -12.72
N THR A 255 20.45 -17.13 -12.73
CA THR A 255 21.29 -18.10 -12.01
C THR A 255 21.91 -17.51 -10.74
N ALA A 256 21.68 -16.21 -10.45
CA ALA A 256 22.15 -15.61 -9.21
C ALA A 256 21.66 -16.45 -8.01
N ASP A 257 22.59 -16.81 -7.14
CA ASP A 257 22.28 -17.61 -5.95
C ASP A 257 21.56 -16.75 -4.91
N TRP A 258 20.25 -16.80 -4.93
CA TRP A 258 19.40 -16.11 -3.96
C TRP A 258 19.36 -16.78 -2.59
N SER A 259 20.06 -17.92 -2.41
CA SER A 259 20.21 -18.54 -1.11
C SER A 259 21.12 -17.73 -0.19
N THR A 260 22.01 -16.94 -0.80
CA THR A 260 22.85 -15.94 -0.14
C THR A 260 22.51 -14.57 -0.73
N LEU A 261 21.55 -13.87 -0.18
CA LEU A 261 21.44 -12.43 -0.35
C LEU A 261 22.63 -11.82 0.41
N ASP A 262 23.79 -11.80 -0.26
CA ASP A 262 24.96 -11.11 0.27
C ASP A 262 24.67 -9.62 0.17
N ILE A 263 24.11 -9.07 1.26
CA ILE A 263 23.77 -7.66 1.30
C ILE A 263 25.05 -6.94 1.66
N ASP A 264 25.64 -6.32 0.66
CA ASP A 264 26.68 -5.33 0.89
C ASP A 264 26.21 -4.36 1.98
N PRO A 265 26.90 -4.26 3.14
CA PRO A 265 26.58 -3.26 4.16
C PRO A 265 26.45 -1.84 3.61
N ALA A 266 27.02 -1.58 2.42
CA ALA A 266 26.87 -0.35 1.67
C ALA A 266 25.43 -0.04 1.20
N ARG A 267 24.59 -1.05 1.11
CA ARG A 267 23.18 -0.94 0.64
C ARG A 267 22.18 -0.80 1.78
N LEU A 268 22.66 -0.81 3.03
CA LEU A 268 21.76 -0.73 4.18
C LEU A 268 21.15 0.67 4.27
N MET A 269 19.83 0.71 4.31
CA MET A 269 19.04 1.89 4.57
C MET A 269 17.88 1.50 5.49
N LEU A 270 17.46 2.39 6.38
CA LEU A 270 16.29 2.12 7.20
C LEU A 270 15.03 2.28 6.35
N MET A 271 14.30 1.20 6.15
CA MET A 271 13.13 1.16 5.26
C MET A 271 11.81 1.17 6.00
N ASN A 272 11.72 0.48 7.13
CA ASN A 272 10.54 0.57 7.98
C ASN A 272 10.58 1.87 8.78
N LEU A 273 9.41 2.47 8.98
CA LEU A 273 9.27 3.71 9.73
C LEU A 273 9.81 3.63 11.17
N ASP A 274 9.83 2.45 11.75
CA ASP A 274 10.33 2.12 13.09
C ASP A 274 11.79 1.61 13.10
N GLY A 275 12.43 1.53 11.94
CA GLY A 275 13.81 1.06 11.82
C GLY A 275 14.00 -0.47 11.94
N ALA A 276 12.95 -1.26 11.87
CA ALA A 276 13.02 -2.71 12.04
C ALA A 276 13.80 -3.44 10.95
N THR A 277 13.99 -2.85 9.77
CA THR A 277 14.80 -3.43 8.69
C THR A 277 15.67 -2.39 8.00
N THR A 278 16.82 -2.84 7.56
CA THR A 278 17.86 -2.03 6.90
C THR A 278 18.01 -2.35 5.41
N SER A 279 17.13 -3.15 4.84
CA SER A 279 17.22 -3.57 3.45
C SER A 279 15.89 -3.40 2.71
N PHE A 280 15.91 -2.64 1.63
CA PHE A 280 14.76 -2.48 0.73
C PHE A 280 14.34 -3.83 0.12
N ARG A 281 15.31 -4.64 -0.35
CA ARG A 281 15.03 -5.98 -0.88
C ARG A 281 14.31 -6.88 0.12
N SER A 282 14.71 -6.82 1.40
CA SER A 282 14.03 -7.59 2.45
C SER A 282 12.58 -7.18 2.61
N VAL A 283 12.26 -5.88 2.56
CA VAL A 283 10.89 -5.38 2.60
C VAL A 283 10.08 -5.85 1.39
N VAL A 284 10.65 -5.74 0.18
CA VAL A 284 9.97 -6.18 -1.06
C VAL A 284 9.69 -7.68 -1.03
N ILE A 285 10.65 -8.49 -0.58
CA ILE A 285 10.47 -9.94 -0.43
C ILE A 285 9.37 -10.24 0.59
N ASP A 286 9.45 -9.68 1.79
CA ASP A 286 8.48 -9.96 2.86
C ASP A 286 7.07 -9.52 2.45
N SER A 287 6.92 -8.35 1.84
CA SER A 287 5.64 -7.85 1.33
C SER A 287 5.06 -8.75 0.23
N ALA A 288 5.90 -9.20 -0.71
CA ALA A 288 5.45 -10.08 -1.78
C ALA A 288 5.06 -11.49 -1.26
N LEU A 289 5.77 -12.01 -0.27
CA LEU A 289 5.40 -13.25 0.43
C LEU A 289 4.08 -13.08 1.18
N GLY A 290 3.84 -11.91 1.78
CA GLY A 290 2.56 -11.53 2.39
C GLY A 290 1.40 -11.53 1.39
N LEU A 291 1.66 -11.13 0.14
CA LEU A 291 0.73 -11.23 -0.98
C LEU A 291 0.74 -12.62 -1.65
N GLN A 292 1.23 -13.65 -0.95
CA GLN A 292 1.22 -15.06 -1.32
C GLN A 292 2.10 -15.43 -2.54
N ALA A 293 3.08 -14.59 -2.88
CA ALA A 293 4.08 -14.95 -3.89
C ALA A 293 4.95 -16.14 -3.39
N LYS A 294 5.44 -16.93 -4.33
CA LYS A 294 6.37 -18.04 -4.06
C LYS A 294 7.76 -17.72 -4.58
N ASN A 295 8.78 -18.23 -3.90
CA ASN A 295 10.16 -18.16 -4.36
C ASN A 295 10.38 -18.98 -5.64
N THR A 296 10.09 -18.39 -6.78
CA THR A 296 10.26 -18.97 -8.12
C THR A 296 11.21 -18.11 -8.94
N PRO A 297 11.78 -18.59 -10.05
CA PRO A 297 12.57 -17.76 -10.97
C PRO A 297 11.80 -16.52 -11.48
N PHE A 298 10.49 -16.65 -11.70
CA PHE A 298 9.63 -15.53 -12.07
C PHE A 298 9.60 -14.47 -10.96
N PHE A 299 9.32 -14.87 -9.72
CA PHE A 299 9.30 -14.00 -8.55
C PHE A 299 10.61 -13.24 -8.37
N ARG A 300 11.75 -13.94 -8.44
CA ARG A 300 13.08 -13.32 -8.25
C ARG A 300 13.35 -12.25 -9.30
N ARG A 301 13.06 -12.54 -10.58
CA ARG A 301 13.18 -11.56 -11.65
C ARG A 301 12.28 -10.34 -11.39
N ARG A 302 11.04 -10.57 -10.93
CA ARG A 302 10.11 -9.47 -10.62
C ARG A 302 10.60 -8.58 -9.48
N VAL A 303 11.17 -9.16 -8.42
CA VAL A 303 11.77 -8.39 -7.33
C VAL A 303 12.91 -7.52 -7.84
N GLN A 304 13.79 -8.05 -8.70
CA GLN A 304 14.88 -7.28 -9.28
C GLN A 304 14.38 -6.13 -10.17
N GLU A 305 13.44 -6.41 -11.09
CA GLU A 305 12.86 -5.39 -11.95
C GLU A 305 12.19 -4.24 -11.16
N LEU A 306 11.50 -4.59 -10.08
CA LEU A 306 10.88 -3.60 -9.19
C LEU A 306 11.92 -2.77 -8.44
N GLU A 307 12.95 -3.40 -7.89
CA GLU A 307 14.04 -2.69 -7.22
C GLU A 307 14.72 -1.69 -8.17
N ASP A 308 15.13 -2.15 -9.35
CA ASP A 308 15.86 -1.33 -10.31
C ASP A 308 15.02 -0.11 -10.72
N TRP A 309 13.75 -0.31 -11.01
CA TRP A 309 12.87 0.78 -11.38
C TRP A 309 12.64 1.77 -10.22
N LEU A 310 12.30 1.28 -9.03
CA LEU A 310 12.03 2.11 -7.87
C LEU A 310 13.24 2.93 -7.43
N MET A 311 14.45 2.37 -7.61
CA MET A 311 15.69 3.10 -7.31
C MET A 311 15.93 4.29 -8.27
N THR A 312 15.33 4.28 -9.45
CA THR A 312 15.45 5.38 -10.42
C THR A 312 14.30 6.37 -10.38
N LEU A 313 13.24 6.07 -9.62
CA LEU A 313 12.00 6.84 -9.65
C LEU A 313 12.14 8.15 -8.87
N PRO A 314 12.00 9.34 -9.53
CA PRO A 314 12.03 10.62 -8.84
C PRO A 314 10.72 10.88 -8.08
N ALA A 315 10.78 11.72 -7.06
CA ALA A 315 9.59 12.23 -6.39
C ALA A 315 8.75 13.09 -7.35
N PRO A 316 7.41 13.04 -7.25
CA PRO A 316 6.53 13.85 -8.07
C PRO A 316 6.63 15.33 -7.68
N LYS A 317 6.66 16.20 -8.68
CA LYS A 317 6.68 17.65 -8.47
C LYS A 317 5.29 18.16 -8.08
N TYR A 318 5.25 19.14 -7.19
CA TYR A 318 4.00 19.82 -6.82
C TYR A 318 3.30 20.40 -8.06
N PRO A 319 2.01 20.11 -8.30
CA PRO A 319 1.36 20.39 -9.58
C PRO A 319 0.80 21.80 -9.73
N LEU A 320 0.80 22.59 -8.66
CA LEU A 320 0.22 23.94 -8.65
C LEU A 320 1.32 25.01 -8.56
N PRO A 321 1.00 26.29 -8.85
CA PRO A 321 1.98 27.38 -8.72
C PRO A 321 2.55 27.49 -7.30
N ILE A 322 3.84 27.81 -7.21
CA ILE A 322 4.59 28.03 -5.98
C ILE A 322 5.04 29.50 -5.97
N ASP A 323 4.86 30.17 -4.83
CA ASP A 323 5.44 31.49 -4.57
C ASP A 323 6.95 31.36 -4.32
N ARG A 324 7.74 31.65 -5.36
CA ARG A 324 9.19 31.46 -5.32
C ARG A 324 9.92 32.37 -4.34
N GLU A 325 9.44 33.57 -4.13
CA GLU A 325 10.02 34.51 -3.16
C GLU A 325 9.79 34.00 -1.75
N ARG A 326 8.56 33.62 -1.44
CA ARG A 326 8.21 33.03 -0.13
C ARG A 326 8.92 31.69 0.09
N ALA A 327 9.03 30.84 -0.94
CA ALA A 327 9.76 29.58 -0.85
C ALA A 327 11.26 29.77 -0.55
N THR A 328 11.89 30.82 -1.12
CA THR A 328 13.29 31.15 -0.79
C THR A 328 13.46 31.58 0.67
N ALA A 329 12.53 32.35 1.22
CA ALA A 329 12.53 32.67 2.65
C ALA A 329 12.32 31.41 3.51
N GLY A 330 11.42 30.52 3.08
CA GLY A 330 11.14 29.24 3.75
C GLY A 330 12.33 28.29 3.74
N GLN A 331 13.19 28.30 2.73
CA GLN A 331 14.42 27.53 2.70
C GLN A 331 15.33 27.85 3.89
N ALA A 332 15.52 29.11 4.21
CA ALA A 332 16.32 29.52 5.36
C ALA A 332 15.73 29.00 6.69
N VAL A 333 14.39 28.99 6.81
CA VAL A 333 13.70 28.42 7.95
C VAL A 333 13.92 26.91 8.04
N PHE A 334 13.83 26.20 6.91
CA PHE A 334 14.09 24.76 6.84
C PHE A 334 15.52 24.42 7.25
N GLU A 335 16.51 25.14 6.73
CA GLU A 335 17.94 24.92 7.06
C GLU A 335 18.20 25.09 8.56
N GLN A 336 17.51 26.02 9.21
CA GLN A 336 17.69 26.30 10.63
C GLN A 336 16.95 25.32 11.54
N HIS A 337 15.74 24.84 11.17
CA HIS A 337 14.85 24.12 12.08
C HIS A 337 14.59 22.67 11.71
N CYS A 338 14.84 22.26 10.47
CA CYS A 338 14.43 20.95 9.93
C CYS A 338 15.59 20.14 9.36
N ALA A 339 16.58 20.80 8.78
CA ALA A 339 17.66 20.15 8.03
C ALA A 339 18.49 19.17 8.87
N ALA A 340 18.62 19.39 10.17
CA ALA A 340 19.36 18.51 11.07
C ALA A 340 18.84 17.05 11.04
N CYS A 341 17.54 16.85 10.78
CA CYS A 341 16.93 15.52 10.68
C CYS A 341 16.52 15.16 9.23
N HIS A 342 16.20 16.15 8.38
CA HIS A 342 15.59 15.92 7.08
C HIS A 342 16.48 16.23 5.87
N ALA A 343 17.72 16.64 6.06
CA ALA A 343 18.68 16.87 4.99
C ALA A 343 19.92 16.01 5.14
N SER A 344 20.57 15.67 4.00
CA SER A 344 21.86 14.98 4.02
C SER A 344 22.98 15.91 4.54
N GLY A 345 23.85 15.39 5.38
CA GLY A 345 24.99 16.12 5.91
C GLY A 345 25.80 15.25 6.87
N ARG A 346 27.06 15.62 7.12
CA ARG A 346 27.97 14.80 7.93
C ARG A 346 27.45 14.56 9.35
N ASP A 347 26.81 15.58 9.94
CA ASP A 347 26.34 15.57 11.32
C ASP A 347 24.81 15.51 11.42
N ASN A 348 24.11 15.30 10.30
CA ASN A 348 22.67 15.21 10.24
C ASN A 348 22.18 13.81 10.57
N ARG A 349 20.96 13.75 11.09
CA ARG A 349 20.32 12.52 11.59
C ARG A 349 19.43 11.83 10.57
N LEU A 350 19.48 12.26 9.30
CA LEU A 350 18.71 11.63 8.21
C LEU A 350 18.98 10.13 8.16
N GLY A 351 17.92 9.33 8.08
CA GLY A 351 18.01 7.87 8.04
C GLY A 351 18.36 7.22 9.38
N THR A 352 18.31 7.96 10.49
CA THR A 352 18.47 7.39 11.83
C THR A 352 17.14 7.30 12.56
N VAL A 353 17.03 6.37 13.52
CA VAL A 353 15.88 6.29 14.43
C VAL A 353 15.96 7.42 15.45
N ILE A 354 14.92 8.23 15.54
CA ILE A 354 14.75 9.25 16.56
C ILE A 354 13.94 8.61 17.71
N PRO A 355 14.49 8.53 18.93
CA PRO A 355 13.81 7.89 20.05
C PRO A 355 12.45 8.51 20.37
N LEU A 356 11.48 7.70 20.82
CA LEU A 356 10.16 8.17 21.25
C LEU A 356 10.23 9.26 22.30
N ALA A 357 11.19 9.16 23.23
CA ALA A 357 11.40 10.16 24.29
C ALA A 357 11.77 11.54 23.73
N GLU A 358 12.35 11.61 22.53
CA GLU A 358 12.72 12.87 21.87
C GLU A 358 11.62 13.36 20.93
N ILE A 359 11.11 12.46 20.05
CA ILE A 359 10.14 12.85 19.03
C ILE A 359 8.74 13.08 19.59
N GLY A 360 8.37 12.36 20.66
CA GLY A 360 7.10 12.51 21.37
C GLY A 360 5.84 12.05 20.64
N THR A 361 5.98 11.42 19.45
CA THR A 361 4.83 10.96 18.66
C THR A 361 4.21 9.68 19.22
N ASP A 362 3.05 9.26 18.68
CA ASP A 362 2.33 8.06 19.13
C ASP A 362 3.28 6.85 19.24
N PRO A 363 3.33 6.15 20.38
CA PRO A 363 4.29 5.09 20.62
C PRO A 363 3.82 3.71 20.15
N GLU A 364 2.54 3.55 19.84
CA GLU A 364 1.92 2.23 19.68
C GLU A 364 2.62 1.39 18.59
N ARG A 365 2.83 1.97 17.39
CA ARG A 365 3.50 1.26 16.31
C ARG A 365 4.95 0.89 16.64
N ALA A 366 5.73 1.82 17.19
CA ALA A 366 7.14 1.55 17.51
C ALA A 366 7.29 0.44 18.58
N ASN A 367 6.27 0.27 19.43
CA ASN A 367 6.21 -0.78 20.45
C ASN A 367 5.53 -2.08 19.97
N ALA A 368 4.88 -2.08 18.80
CA ALA A 368 4.14 -3.25 18.31
C ALA A 368 5.07 -4.39 17.83
N TRP A 369 6.31 -4.08 17.45
CA TRP A 369 7.30 -5.05 16.98
C TRP A 369 8.27 -5.45 18.08
N SER A 370 8.41 -6.74 18.33
CA SER A 370 9.29 -7.26 19.36
C SER A 370 10.52 -7.99 18.76
N ARG A 371 11.58 -8.13 19.55
CA ARG A 371 12.76 -8.93 19.18
C ARG A 371 12.37 -10.39 18.90
N GLU A 372 11.43 -10.95 19.67
CA GLU A 372 10.92 -12.30 19.47
C GLU A 372 10.24 -12.43 18.10
N ALA A 373 9.38 -11.47 17.72
CA ALA A 373 8.75 -11.43 16.42
C ALA A 373 9.79 -11.34 15.29
N ALA A 374 10.80 -10.49 15.43
CA ALA A 374 11.89 -10.37 14.48
C ALA A 374 12.66 -11.69 14.29
N ASP A 375 13.04 -12.36 15.38
CA ASP A 375 13.75 -13.62 15.34
C ASP A 375 12.91 -14.73 14.70
N LEU A 376 11.60 -14.78 15.01
CA LEU A 376 10.68 -15.75 14.41
C LEU A 376 10.49 -15.49 12.92
N ALA A 377 10.32 -14.23 12.50
CA ALA A 377 10.22 -13.85 11.10
C ALA A 377 11.47 -14.23 10.31
N ASN A 378 12.65 -13.99 10.86
CA ASN A 378 13.92 -14.36 10.23
C ASN A 378 14.04 -15.86 10.01
N ARG A 379 13.70 -16.67 11.04
CA ARG A 379 13.68 -18.13 10.92
C ARG A 379 12.66 -18.61 9.88
N LEU A 380 11.44 -18.08 9.89
CA LEU A 380 10.37 -18.49 8.99
C LEU A 380 10.75 -18.27 7.52
N VAL A 381 11.32 -17.12 7.19
CA VAL A 381 11.75 -16.80 5.83
C VAL A 381 12.83 -17.78 5.38
N GLN A 382 13.80 -18.10 6.22
CA GLN A 382 14.86 -19.06 5.91
C GLN A 382 14.33 -20.49 5.75
N GLU A 383 13.52 -20.98 6.68
CA GLU A 383 13.08 -22.37 6.72
C GLU A 383 11.97 -22.68 5.70
N ARG A 384 10.94 -21.83 5.66
CA ARG A 384 9.75 -22.06 4.83
C ARG A 384 9.98 -21.65 3.37
N PHE A 385 10.60 -20.49 3.16
CA PHE A 385 10.77 -19.93 1.83
C PHE A 385 12.15 -20.19 1.24
N ARG A 386 13.10 -20.72 2.04
CA ARG A 386 14.50 -20.96 1.64
C ARG A 386 15.15 -19.70 1.04
N LEU A 387 14.87 -18.58 1.66
CA LEU A 387 15.44 -17.28 1.32
C LEU A 387 16.29 -16.79 2.48
N THR A 388 17.52 -16.37 2.17
CA THR A 388 18.34 -15.60 3.08
C THR A 388 18.17 -14.13 2.70
N ARG A 389 17.84 -13.28 3.68
CA ARG A 389 17.72 -11.84 3.51
C ARG A 389 18.39 -11.13 4.67
N THR A 390 18.55 -9.80 4.58
CA THR A 390 18.97 -9.04 5.75
C THR A 390 17.98 -9.25 6.88
N PRO A 391 18.45 -9.66 8.05
CA PRO A 391 17.58 -9.90 9.18
C PRO A 391 16.78 -8.65 9.56
N MET A 392 15.52 -8.84 9.89
CA MET A 392 14.78 -7.85 10.66
C MET A 392 15.33 -7.80 12.08
N GLY A 393 15.32 -6.63 12.68
CA GLY A 393 15.72 -6.40 14.05
C GLY A 393 14.68 -5.58 14.80
N GLN A 394 15.09 -5.09 15.94
CA GLN A 394 14.39 -4.08 16.70
C GLN A 394 15.45 -3.07 17.16
N PRO A 395 15.25 -1.77 16.97
CA PRO A 395 16.14 -0.76 17.53
C PRO A 395 16.29 -0.93 19.04
N ASP A 396 17.45 -0.58 19.59
CA ASP A 396 17.67 -0.65 21.04
C ASP A 396 16.73 0.29 21.80
N GLU A 397 16.42 1.44 21.19
CA GLU A 397 15.41 2.38 21.66
C GLU A 397 14.31 2.51 20.60
N PRO A 398 13.03 2.26 20.96
CA PRO A 398 11.92 2.41 20.03
C PRO A 398 11.78 3.88 19.61
N GLY A 399 11.47 4.08 18.33
CA GLY A 399 11.39 5.42 17.74
C GLY A 399 10.97 5.36 16.27
N TYR A 400 11.15 6.50 15.59
CA TYR A 400 10.81 6.63 14.19
C TYR A 400 11.96 7.19 13.36
N VAL A 401 12.09 6.70 12.13
CA VAL A 401 13.18 7.09 11.23
C VAL A 401 12.97 8.49 10.69
N ALA A 402 13.99 9.34 10.81
CA ALA A 402 14.02 10.64 10.13
C ALA A 402 14.17 10.43 8.62
N LEU A 403 13.16 10.80 7.84
CA LEU A 403 13.11 10.60 6.39
C LEU A 403 13.36 11.90 5.62
N GLN A 404 13.84 11.78 4.38
CA GLN A 404 13.84 12.87 3.42
C GLN A 404 12.41 13.30 3.09
N LEU A 405 12.24 14.59 2.76
CA LEU A 405 10.94 15.20 2.49
C LEU A 405 10.61 15.35 1.00
N ASP A 406 11.35 14.67 0.11
CA ASP A 406 11.08 14.68 -1.33
C ASP A 406 9.64 14.24 -1.63
N GLY A 407 8.89 15.07 -2.36
CA GLY A 407 7.49 14.82 -2.66
C GLY A 407 6.58 14.82 -1.43
N VAL A 408 6.98 15.50 -0.35
CA VAL A 408 6.24 15.53 0.93
C VAL A 408 4.81 16.03 0.76
N TRP A 409 4.55 16.89 -0.21
CA TRP A 409 3.22 17.41 -0.53
C TRP A 409 2.19 16.32 -0.84
N LEU A 410 2.63 15.15 -1.33
CA LEU A 410 1.78 14.01 -1.71
C LEU A 410 1.83 12.87 -0.65
N ARG A 411 2.41 13.12 0.51
CA ARG A 411 2.52 12.13 1.61
C ARG A 411 1.53 12.39 2.75
N ALA A 412 0.58 13.30 2.53
CA ALA A 412 -0.45 13.59 3.52
C ALA A 412 -1.45 12.40 3.66
N PRO A 413 -2.06 12.21 4.85
CA PRO A 413 -1.81 12.90 6.11
C PRO A 413 -0.45 12.56 6.72
N TYR A 414 0.02 13.37 7.67
CA TYR A 414 1.39 13.31 8.21
C TYR A 414 1.49 12.60 9.56
N LEU A 415 2.71 12.38 10.01
CA LEU A 415 3.17 11.43 11.01
C LEU A 415 3.02 9.98 10.51
N HIS A 416 3.63 9.03 11.23
CA HIS A 416 3.62 7.61 10.85
C HIS A 416 2.21 7.00 10.81
N ASN A 417 1.28 7.53 11.58
CA ASN A 417 -0.12 7.08 11.69
C ASN A 417 -1.12 7.95 10.90
N GLY A 418 -0.63 9.00 10.22
CA GLY A 418 -1.46 9.92 9.44
C GLY A 418 -2.40 10.77 10.29
N SER A 419 -1.99 11.16 11.49
CA SER A 419 -2.82 11.88 12.46
C SER A 419 -2.86 13.40 12.27
N VAL A 420 -2.06 13.95 11.35
CA VAL A 420 -2.02 15.38 11.05
C VAL A 420 -2.34 15.61 9.58
N PRO A 421 -3.46 16.29 9.24
CA PRO A 421 -3.96 16.31 7.87
C PRO A 421 -3.14 17.14 6.88
N THR A 422 -2.40 18.18 7.34
CA THR A 422 -1.69 19.12 6.45
C THR A 422 -0.32 19.52 6.99
N LEU A 423 0.59 19.97 6.10
CA LEU A 423 1.89 20.51 6.51
C LEU A 423 1.74 21.73 7.42
N ARG A 424 0.76 22.59 7.15
CA ARG A 424 0.51 23.76 7.98
C ARG A 424 0.12 23.35 9.41
N ALA A 425 -0.72 22.31 9.55
CA ALA A 425 -1.10 21.74 10.85
C ALA A 425 0.08 21.07 11.57
N MET A 426 1.07 20.50 10.85
CA MET A 426 2.31 19.97 11.45
C MET A 426 3.11 21.04 12.19
N LEU A 427 2.98 22.30 11.77
CA LEU A 427 3.67 23.45 12.37
C LEU A 427 2.87 24.10 13.51
N GLU A 428 1.74 23.51 13.89
CA GLU A 428 0.98 23.94 15.07
C GLU A 428 1.33 23.12 16.31
N PRO A 429 1.27 23.73 17.50
CA PRO A 429 1.32 22.97 18.75
C PRO A 429 0.18 21.97 18.81
N GLU A 430 0.30 20.95 19.67
CA GLU A 430 -0.67 19.82 19.71
C GLU A 430 -2.13 20.31 19.87
N GLU A 431 -2.34 21.33 20.71
CA GLU A 431 -3.67 21.90 20.97
C GLU A 431 -4.25 22.64 19.75
N GLY A 432 -3.39 23.08 18.83
CA GLY A 432 -3.77 23.74 17.58
C GLY A 432 -4.04 22.77 16.43
N ARG A 433 -3.68 21.50 16.58
CA ARG A 433 -3.94 20.46 15.58
C ARG A 433 -5.39 19.97 15.65
N PRO A 434 -6.00 19.60 14.51
CA PRO A 434 -7.36 19.03 14.50
C PRO A 434 -7.42 17.78 15.38
N ARG A 435 -8.41 17.75 16.29
CA ARG A 435 -8.73 16.55 17.06
C ARG A 435 -9.41 15.49 16.18
N THR A 436 -10.26 15.93 15.27
CA THR A 436 -10.95 15.06 14.30
C THR A 436 -10.87 15.69 12.93
N PHE A 437 -10.78 14.85 11.89
CA PHE A 437 -10.83 15.28 10.49
C PHE A 437 -11.25 14.09 9.62
N TYR A 438 -11.51 14.33 8.33
CA TYR A 438 -11.91 13.28 7.41
C TYR A 438 -10.75 12.88 6.48
N ARG A 439 -10.56 11.58 6.29
CA ARG A 439 -9.60 10.96 5.37
C ARG A 439 -10.30 10.34 4.16
N GLY A 440 -9.51 9.95 3.15
CA GLY A 440 -9.98 9.28 1.94
C GLY A 440 -10.32 10.22 0.79
N TYR A 441 -10.09 11.52 0.95
CA TYR A 441 -10.21 12.50 -0.13
C TYR A 441 -8.90 12.64 -0.91
N ASP A 442 -8.99 12.95 -2.21
CA ASP A 442 -7.84 13.09 -3.11
C ASP A 442 -7.69 14.50 -3.72
N VAL A 443 -8.49 15.46 -3.27
CA VAL A 443 -8.36 16.87 -3.68
C VAL A 443 -7.30 17.57 -2.84
N ILE A 444 -6.32 18.21 -3.50
CA ILE A 444 -5.22 18.92 -2.82
C ILE A 444 -5.76 20.15 -2.08
N ASP A 445 -5.42 20.28 -0.80
CA ASP A 445 -5.45 21.57 -0.09
C ASP A 445 -4.19 22.36 -0.47
N ARG A 446 -4.32 23.26 -1.42
CA ARG A 446 -3.19 24.02 -1.98
C ARG A 446 -2.57 25.02 -0.99
N TRP A 447 -3.29 25.40 0.05
CA TRP A 447 -2.85 26.40 1.03
C TRP A 447 -2.08 25.76 2.18
N ASN A 448 -2.70 24.77 2.78
CA ASN A 448 -2.14 24.09 3.94
C ASN A 448 -1.21 22.92 3.56
N VAL A 449 -1.24 22.47 2.32
CA VAL A 449 -0.53 21.32 1.73
C VAL A 449 -0.85 20.01 2.43
N GLY A 450 -1.63 19.24 1.74
CA GLY A 450 -2.23 17.97 2.13
C GLY A 450 -3.46 17.76 1.28
N PHE A 451 -4.44 17.06 1.80
CA PHE A 451 -5.74 16.87 1.13
C PHE A 451 -6.84 17.58 1.91
N VAL A 452 -7.92 17.91 1.22
CA VAL A 452 -9.13 18.39 1.89
C VAL A 452 -9.54 17.37 2.95
N SER A 453 -9.94 17.85 4.12
CA SER A 453 -10.09 17.00 5.31
C SER A 453 -11.38 17.31 6.09
N ARG A 454 -12.34 18.00 5.45
CA ARG A 454 -13.66 18.31 6.02
C ARG A 454 -14.74 17.59 5.23
N ARG A 455 -15.82 17.25 5.89
CA ARG A 455 -17.04 16.74 5.23
C ARG A 455 -17.84 17.93 4.69
N CYS A 456 -18.33 17.82 3.45
CA CYS A 456 -19.29 18.77 2.94
C CYS A 456 -20.63 18.64 3.69
N VAL A 457 -21.19 19.77 4.15
CA VAL A 457 -22.48 19.81 4.81
C VAL A 457 -23.48 20.45 3.84
N GLY A 458 -24.37 19.64 3.25
CA GLY A 458 -25.34 20.09 2.25
C GLY A 458 -24.66 20.49 0.92
N ASP A 459 -25.42 21.20 0.07
CA ASP A 459 -24.92 21.79 -1.18
C ASP A 459 -24.19 23.12 -0.94
N GLU A 460 -24.20 23.64 0.28
CA GLU A 460 -23.55 24.88 0.66
C GLU A 460 -22.34 24.56 1.56
N GLU A 461 -21.21 25.07 1.16
CA GLU A 461 -19.98 25.07 1.89
C GLU A 461 -20.10 25.99 3.12
N GLU A 462 -20.39 25.47 4.30
CA GLU A 462 -20.18 26.22 5.53
C GLU A 462 -18.66 26.33 5.79
N LEU A 463 -18.06 27.32 5.16
CA LEU A 463 -16.70 27.76 5.48
C LEU A 463 -16.72 28.44 6.85
N PRO A 464 -15.78 28.10 7.76
CA PRO A 464 -15.52 28.97 8.89
C PRO A 464 -15.04 30.33 8.34
N THR A 465 -15.66 31.39 8.76
CA THR A 465 -15.49 32.77 8.28
C THR A 465 -14.13 33.40 8.52
N GLU A 466 -13.12 32.67 9.03
CA GLU A 466 -11.80 33.20 9.41
C GLU A 466 -10.58 32.40 8.95
N SER A 467 -10.74 31.32 8.19
CA SER A 467 -9.60 30.61 7.61
C SER A 467 -9.58 30.81 6.10
N ALA A 468 -8.53 31.44 5.60
CA ALA A 468 -8.36 31.88 4.23
C ALA A 468 -8.15 30.75 3.20
N SER A 469 -8.92 29.70 3.25
CA SER A 469 -8.96 28.65 2.22
C SER A 469 -10.32 28.63 1.54
N PRO A 470 -10.52 29.46 0.50
CA PRO A 470 -11.87 29.86 0.11
C PRO A 470 -12.61 28.90 -0.81
N GLN A 471 -12.05 27.84 -1.35
CA GLN A 471 -12.74 27.13 -2.43
C GLN A 471 -12.89 25.62 -2.31
N TRP A 472 -12.07 24.91 -1.54
CA TRP A 472 -12.11 23.43 -1.52
C TRP A 472 -11.75 22.87 -0.14
N GLY A 473 -12.61 23.08 0.87
CA GLY A 473 -12.42 22.51 2.20
C GLY A 473 -12.92 21.06 2.32
N CYS A 474 -13.76 20.63 1.35
CA CYS A 474 -14.37 19.31 1.31
C CYS A 474 -14.45 18.77 -0.14
N MET A 475 -14.82 17.49 -0.28
CA MET A 475 -15.05 16.85 -1.58
C MET A 475 -16.53 16.49 -1.72
N PRO A 476 -17.33 17.21 -2.53
CA PRO A 476 -18.76 16.93 -2.71
C PRO A 476 -19.03 15.50 -3.18
N GLY A 477 -20.05 14.85 -2.64
CA GLY A 477 -20.42 13.50 -3.02
C GLY A 477 -19.56 12.39 -2.39
N HIS A 478 -18.56 12.74 -1.57
CA HIS A 478 -17.78 11.81 -0.77
C HIS A 478 -18.01 12.03 0.71
N GLU A 479 -18.31 10.96 1.44
CA GLU A 479 -18.54 11.07 2.88
C GLU A 479 -17.24 11.17 3.68
N GLY A 480 -16.14 10.63 3.14
CA GLY A 480 -14.88 10.49 3.85
C GLY A 480 -14.97 9.53 5.04
N TRP A 481 -13.84 9.26 5.65
CA TRP A 481 -13.74 8.44 6.86
C TRP A 481 -13.29 9.33 8.03
N LEU A 482 -14.07 9.36 9.11
CA LEU A 482 -13.76 10.19 10.27
C LEU A 482 -12.56 9.63 11.02
N TYR A 483 -11.50 10.42 11.13
CA TYR A 483 -10.33 10.14 11.93
C TYR A 483 -10.45 10.86 13.28
N ASP A 484 -10.35 10.13 14.40
CA ASP A 484 -10.31 10.67 15.75
C ASP A 484 -8.93 10.43 16.37
N THR A 485 -8.21 11.50 16.70
CA THR A 485 -6.89 11.43 17.31
C THR A 485 -6.92 10.97 18.78
N ALA A 486 -8.10 10.83 19.38
CA ALA A 486 -8.26 10.28 20.72
C ALA A 486 -8.29 8.74 20.73
N GLU A 487 -8.47 8.09 19.59
CA GLU A 487 -8.36 6.64 19.51
C GLU A 487 -6.92 6.19 19.71
N ARG A 488 -6.75 5.02 20.29
CA ARG A 488 -5.44 4.41 20.52
C ARG A 488 -4.70 4.18 19.19
N GLY A 489 -3.43 4.61 19.11
CA GLY A 489 -2.62 4.54 17.89
C GLY A 489 -2.88 5.67 16.89
N ASN A 490 -3.79 6.60 17.21
CA ASN A 490 -4.15 7.74 16.36
C ASN A 490 -3.66 9.09 16.92
N SER A 491 -2.88 9.12 17.98
CA SER A 491 -2.45 10.38 18.58
C SER A 491 -1.69 11.26 17.59
N ASN A 492 -2.01 12.58 17.60
CA ASN A 492 -1.32 13.60 16.83
C ASN A 492 -0.24 14.35 17.63
N SER A 493 0.18 13.78 18.76
CA SER A 493 1.22 14.33 19.63
C SER A 493 2.61 14.33 19.00
N GLY A 494 3.51 15.09 19.61
CA GLY A 494 4.93 15.12 19.28
C GLY A 494 5.30 15.85 17.98
N HIS A 495 6.55 15.68 17.57
CA HIS A 495 7.15 16.40 16.43
C HIS A 495 6.89 17.93 16.51
N LEU A 496 7.27 18.54 17.60
CA LEU A 496 6.97 19.95 17.90
C LEU A 496 7.97 20.95 17.26
N TYR A 497 8.72 20.51 16.27
CA TYR A 497 9.69 21.36 15.57
C TYR A 497 8.97 22.41 14.70
N GLY A 498 9.39 23.67 14.83
CA GLY A 498 8.80 24.79 14.10
C GLY A 498 7.46 25.30 14.63
N THR A 499 6.90 24.71 15.68
CA THR A 499 5.58 25.10 16.23
C THR A 499 5.59 26.49 16.86
N THR A 500 6.74 26.97 17.31
CA THR A 500 6.91 28.31 17.91
C THR A 500 7.24 29.42 16.90
N LEU A 501 7.34 29.09 15.62
CA LEU A 501 7.55 30.07 14.55
C LEU A 501 6.33 31.00 14.42
N GLN A 502 6.57 32.23 13.98
CA GLN A 502 5.51 33.14 13.56
C GLN A 502 4.82 32.62 12.29
N ASP A 503 3.55 32.97 12.11
CA ASP A 503 2.72 32.43 11.03
C ASP A 503 3.30 32.68 9.63
N GLU A 504 3.89 33.88 9.43
CA GLU A 504 4.53 34.22 8.15
C GLU A 504 5.73 33.29 7.82
N LEU A 505 6.48 32.85 8.84
CA LEU A 505 7.60 31.92 8.68
C LEU A 505 7.10 30.47 8.48
N LYS A 506 6.00 30.09 9.16
CA LYS A 506 5.34 28.81 8.90
C LYS A 506 4.83 28.71 7.47
N ASP A 507 4.16 29.75 6.98
CA ASP A 507 3.67 29.82 5.61
C ASP A 507 4.82 29.82 4.59
N ALA A 508 5.92 30.51 4.85
CA ALA A 508 7.11 30.47 4.01
C ALA A 508 7.73 29.07 3.97
N LEU A 509 7.81 28.38 5.12
CA LEU A 509 8.29 27.01 5.21
C LEU A 509 7.39 26.05 4.39
N VAL A 510 6.07 26.19 4.49
CA VAL A 510 5.12 25.40 3.68
C VAL A 510 5.34 25.62 2.18
N GLU A 511 5.57 26.87 1.73
CA GLU A 511 5.90 27.17 0.33
C GLU A 511 7.22 26.52 -0.11
N TYR A 512 8.24 26.49 0.76
CA TYR A 512 9.47 25.78 0.46
C TYR A 512 9.26 24.28 0.34
N LEU A 513 8.49 23.67 1.25
CA LEU A 513 8.22 22.23 1.24
C LEU A 513 7.48 21.76 -0.03
N LYS A 514 6.73 22.64 -0.72
CA LYS A 514 6.18 22.36 -2.06
C LYS A 514 7.27 22.17 -3.12
N THR A 515 8.46 22.67 -2.89
CA THR A 515 9.57 22.59 -3.87
C THR A 515 10.36 21.28 -3.77
N LEU A 516 10.18 20.54 -2.69
CA LEU A 516 10.79 19.25 -2.44
C LEU A 516 9.95 18.14 -3.08
#